data_93ef27ddb24b748a6d9ed10e9bd5f069
#
_entry.id   93ef27ddb24b748a6d9ed10e9bd5f069
#
_cell.length_a   1.000
_cell.length_b   1.000
_cell.length_c   1.000
_cell.angle_alpha   90.00
_cell.angle_beta   90.00
_cell.angle_gamma   90.00
#
_symmetry.space_group_name_H-M   'P 1'
#
loop_
_entity.id
_entity.type
_entity.pdbx_description
1 polymer ?
#
loop_
_entity_poly.entity_id
_entity_poly.type
_entity_poly.pdbx_seq_one_letter_code
_entity_poly.pdbx_strand_id
1 'polypeptide(L)'
;MDQAAEVESIRSAVAKHFIVYDVRASYDSVSMFITPDKSVLEVQFEELRKEMAAIGYIPILEYMGGEYQISVVRKPAAVKRRPWINLILLVLTAGTTIFAGAYLWAGYTFSDSLITADNLLYGSLFFALPLLTILGVHELSHYLMSKRYGIDASLPYFIPSIPPLGTFGAFISMRDPMPNKKALVDIGFAGPLGGLLVTIPVAIIGLILNAQGIPHPGIPPGGQTAISNSLIYDLISFLIPSPDGVFIHPTAFAAWVGFFVTAINLLPAGQLDGGHIARGLLGEKSMYLSLATIMILFVLGIFYSGWFLFALLIVFLGVRHPAPLNDVSRLDARRTGVGVVALLLLVGCFVLVPLYEVPVTSTFEIDLLGDNSTTVAAGSMTFFSFNVTNTGSVNITIQLDVHQMPANWSAVLYQSNQSASEATSTLIFDIPYGNYTTVAMRIAVPSGETASTKVIVLRGTSIDTDVTRQITITVS
;
A
#
# COMPACT_ATOMS: atom_id res chain seq x y z
N MET A 1 6.70 30.91 45.44
CA MET A 1 8.17 31.18 45.61
C MET A 1 8.43 32.50 44.97
N ASP A 2 9.30 33.32 45.57
CA ASP A 2 9.78 34.53 44.95
C ASP A 2 10.52 34.17 43.64
N GLN A 3 10.28 34.88 42.57
CA GLN A 3 10.87 34.59 41.24
C GLN A 3 12.41 34.55 41.29
N ALA A 4 13.04 35.39 42.13
CA ALA A 4 14.46 35.38 42.34
C ALA A 4 14.97 34.09 43.01
N ALA A 5 14.24 33.55 43.98
CA ALA A 5 14.55 32.29 44.65
C ALA A 5 14.39 31.09 43.74
N GLU A 6 13.42 31.12 42.82
CA GLU A 6 13.23 30.09 41.78
C GLU A 6 14.40 30.07 40.79
N VAL A 7 14.79 31.23 40.26
CA VAL A 7 15.95 31.38 39.34
C VAL A 7 17.22 30.86 39.99
N GLU A 8 17.50 31.22 41.26
CA GLU A 8 18.70 30.77 41.97
C GLU A 8 18.71 29.27 42.24
N SER A 9 17.53 28.67 42.53
CA SER A 9 17.37 27.21 42.65
C SER A 9 17.73 26.49 41.35
N ILE A 10 17.19 26.98 40.22
CA ILE A 10 17.48 26.43 38.88
C ILE A 10 18.94 26.58 38.52
N ARG A 11 19.50 27.79 38.78
CA ARG A 11 20.95 28.08 38.56
C ARG A 11 21.85 27.13 39.35
N SER A 12 21.54 26.93 40.65
CA SER A 12 22.30 26.02 41.52
C SER A 12 22.28 24.58 41.01
N ALA A 13 21.15 24.11 40.50
CA ALA A 13 21.03 22.76 39.93
C ALA A 13 21.85 22.62 38.64
N VAL A 14 21.81 23.61 37.71
CA VAL A 14 22.64 23.61 36.48
C VAL A 14 24.11 23.72 36.80
N ALA A 15 24.50 24.56 37.81
CA ALA A 15 25.87 24.77 38.21
C ALA A 15 26.55 23.52 38.82
N LYS A 16 25.80 22.51 39.25
CA LYS A 16 26.37 21.20 39.68
C LYS A 16 26.99 20.43 38.51
N HIS A 17 26.47 20.63 37.33
CA HIS A 17 26.84 19.86 36.14
C HIS A 17 27.63 20.65 35.11
N PHE A 18 27.44 22.01 35.08
CA PHE A 18 28.04 22.89 34.07
C PHE A 18 28.58 24.16 34.68
N ILE A 19 29.64 24.71 34.08
CA ILE A 19 30.15 26.05 34.42
C ILE A 19 29.21 27.06 33.75
N VAL A 20 28.43 27.79 34.57
CA VAL A 20 27.51 28.85 34.15
C VAL A 20 28.21 30.19 34.24
N TYR A 21 28.30 30.97 33.13
CA TYR A 21 28.97 32.27 33.12
C TYR A 21 28.00 33.45 32.89
N ASP A 22 26.77 33.21 32.35
CA ASP A 22 25.73 34.24 32.23
C ASP A 22 24.34 33.61 32.45
N VAL A 23 23.39 34.37 33.02
CA VAL A 23 22.03 33.95 33.29
C VAL A 23 21.07 35.03 32.82
N ARG A 24 20.14 34.67 31.96
CA ARG A 24 19.05 35.55 31.47
C ARG A 24 17.70 34.96 31.82
N ALA A 25 16.98 35.65 32.69
CA ALA A 25 15.63 35.24 33.04
C ALA A 25 14.58 35.95 32.14
N SER A 26 13.65 35.19 31.60
CA SER A 26 12.47 35.65 30.91
C SER A 26 11.22 35.24 31.69
N TYR A 27 10.04 35.68 31.26
CA TYR A 27 8.78 35.37 31.93
C TYR A 27 8.51 33.87 32.07
N ASP A 28 8.80 33.08 31.02
CA ASP A 28 8.48 31.63 30.97
C ASP A 28 9.70 30.72 30.98
N SER A 29 10.93 31.25 30.97
CA SER A 29 12.15 30.46 30.88
C SER A 29 13.34 31.13 31.52
N VAL A 30 14.28 30.32 32.00
CA VAL A 30 15.61 30.77 32.48
C VAL A 30 16.66 30.20 31.53
N SER A 31 17.35 31.08 30.83
CA SER A 31 18.42 30.71 29.91
C SER A 31 19.78 30.92 30.56
N MET A 32 20.61 29.89 30.55
CA MET A 32 21.95 29.87 31.14
C MET A 32 23.00 29.59 30.10
N PHE A 33 23.97 30.43 30.01
CA PHE A 33 25.10 30.26 29.10
C PHE A 33 26.19 29.46 29.81
N ILE A 34 26.66 28.39 29.17
CA ILE A 34 27.55 27.42 29.79
C ILE A 34 28.80 27.18 28.96
N THR A 35 29.86 26.77 29.65
CA THR A 35 31.09 26.25 29.03
C THR A 35 31.13 24.74 29.28
N PRO A 36 30.70 23.89 28.30
CA PRO A 36 30.66 22.45 28.50
C PRO A 36 31.99 21.78 28.14
N ASP A 37 32.33 20.69 28.84
CA ASP A 37 33.28 19.71 28.34
C ASP A 37 32.57 18.80 27.35
N LYS A 38 32.96 18.86 26.06
CA LYS A 38 32.35 18.11 24.97
C LYS A 38 32.44 16.58 25.14
N SER A 39 33.42 16.09 25.90
CA SER A 39 33.66 14.67 26.12
C SER A 39 32.60 14.04 27.05
N VAL A 40 32.06 14.80 27.97
CA VAL A 40 31.08 14.34 28.99
C VAL A 40 29.72 15.04 28.91
N LEU A 41 29.56 15.97 27.95
CA LEU A 41 28.36 16.81 27.78
C LEU A 41 27.06 16.00 27.78
N GLU A 42 27.03 14.88 27.06
CA GLU A 42 25.80 14.06 26.94
C GLU A 42 25.41 13.43 28.27
N VAL A 43 26.39 12.94 29.02
CA VAL A 43 26.17 12.32 30.33
C VAL A 43 25.71 13.35 31.34
N GLN A 44 26.43 14.47 31.43
CA GLN A 44 26.09 15.57 32.35
C GLN A 44 24.71 16.16 32.06
N PHE A 45 24.34 16.30 30.79
CA PHE A 45 23.03 16.82 30.43
C PHE A 45 21.91 15.79 30.76
N GLU A 46 22.14 14.50 30.59
CA GLU A 46 21.16 13.48 30.97
C GLU A 46 20.95 13.40 32.50
N GLU A 47 22.00 13.60 33.29
CA GLU A 47 21.89 13.71 34.76
C GLU A 47 21.10 14.96 35.16
N LEU A 48 21.44 16.11 34.58
CA LEU A 48 20.69 17.36 34.78
C LEU A 48 19.20 17.19 34.41
N ARG A 49 18.91 16.54 33.27
CA ARG A 49 17.54 16.31 32.81
C ARG A 49 16.73 15.52 33.83
N LYS A 50 17.33 14.47 34.42
CA LYS A 50 16.67 13.66 35.45
C LYS A 50 16.45 14.46 36.75
N GLU A 51 17.45 15.24 37.20
CA GLU A 51 17.33 16.09 38.38
C GLU A 51 16.23 17.15 38.19
N MET A 52 16.21 17.84 37.04
CA MET A 52 15.22 18.86 36.71
C MET A 52 13.80 18.28 36.56
N ALA A 53 13.67 17.11 35.95
CA ALA A 53 12.37 16.44 35.84
C ALA A 53 11.74 16.12 37.21
N ALA A 54 12.55 15.80 38.22
CA ALA A 54 12.09 15.51 39.59
C ALA A 54 11.51 16.75 40.28
N ILE A 55 11.98 17.95 39.92
CA ILE A 55 11.51 19.23 40.46
C ILE A 55 10.52 19.96 39.54
N GLY A 56 10.08 19.31 38.45
CA GLY A 56 9.04 19.83 37.56
C GLY A 56 9.52 20.78 36.46
N TYR A 57 10.78 20.67 36.07
CA TYR A 57 11.37 21.48 34.99
C TYR A 57 11.92 20.62 33.86
N ILE A 58 12.05 21.23 32.68
CA ILE A 58 12.59 20.62 31.48
C ILE A 58 13.78 21.49 30.99
N PRO A 59 15.01 21.00 31.03
CA PRO A 59 16.17 21.66 30.45
C PRO A 59 16.24 21.37 28.94
N ILE A 60 16.61 22.38 28.16
CA ILE A 60 16.81 22.31 26.69
C ILE A 60 18.23 22.81 26.43
N LEU A 61 19.06 21.97 25.80
CA LEU A 61 20.43 22.29 25.44
C LEU A 61 20.54 22.60 23.95
N GLU A 62 20.94 23.81 23.66
CA GLU A 62 21.10 24.33 22.30
C GLU A 62 22.49 24.95 22.10
N TYR A 63 22.93 25.04 20.85
CA TYR A 63 24.12 25.80 20.46
C TYR A 63 23.71 26.86 19.45
N MET A 64 23.63 28.10 19.89
CA MET A 64 23.16 29.22 19.11
C MET A 64 24.14 30.40 19.20
N GLY A 65 24.41 31.07 18.08
CA GLY A 65 25.26 32.25 18.03
C GLY A 65 26.72 32.04 18.48
N GLY A 66 27.22 30.80 18.48
CA GLY A 66 28.57 30.47 18.93
C GLY A 66 28.65 30.07 20.41
N GLU A 67 27.54 30.06 21.15
CA GLU A 67 27.48 29.80 22.58
C GLU A 67 26.58 28.60 22.91
N TYR A 68 26.94 27.88 23.98
CA TYR A 68 26.08 26.81 24.52
C TYR A 68 25.12 27.40 25.53
N GLN A 69 23.84 27.13 25.34
CA GLN A 69 22.75 27.62 26.16
C GLN A 69 21.92 26.46 26.71
N ILE A 70 21.63 26.48 28.01
CA ILE A 70 20.61 25.65 28.64
C ILE A 70 19.43 26.55 28.97
N SER A 71 18.31 26.32 28.29
CA SER A 71 17.03 26.96 28.59
C SER A 71 16.19 26.03 29.44
N VAL A 72 15.74 26.49 30.60
CA VAL A 72 14.92 25.70 31.54
C VAL A 72 13.52 26.25 31.52
N VAL A 73 12.55 25.39 31.20
CA VAL A 73 11.11 25.68 31.19
C VAL A 73 10.38 24.82 32.20
N ARG A 74 9.23 25.31 32.68
CA ARG A 74 8.38 24.51 33.59
C ARG A 74 7.76 23.35 32.82
N LYS A 75 7.74 22.17 33.46
CA LYS A 75 7.06 20.99 32.89
C LYS A 75 5.54 21.24 32.89
N PRO A 76 4.84 21.07 31.75
CA PRO A 76 3.40 21.16 31.70
C PRO A 76 2.75 20.19 32.69
N ALA A 77 1.58 20.56 33.22
CA ALA A 77 0.83 19.70 34.13
C ALA A 77 0.52 18.35 33.46
N ALA A 78 0.73 17.27 34.21
CA ALA A 78 0.51 15.91 33.70
C ALA A 78 -0.97 15.73 33.26
N VAL A 79 -1.18 15.36 32.03
CA VAL A 79 -2.52 15.02 31.51
C VAL A 79 -2.99 13.71 32.16
N LYS A 80 -4.21 13.75 32.70
CA LYS A 80 -4.79 12.56 33.38
C LYS A 80 -4.89 11.38 32.40
N ARG A 81 -4.29 10.25 32.81
CA ARG A 81 -4.33 9.01 31.99
C ARG A 81 -5.76 8.46 31.96
N ARG A 82 -6.24 8.12 30.76
CA ARG A 82 -7.58 7.53 30.56
C ARG A 82 -7.46 6.27 29.69
N PRO A 83 -6.87 5.17 30.21
CA PRO A 83 -6.59 3.96 29.43
C PRO A 83 -7.86 3.29 28.86
N TRP A 84 -9.02 3.55 29.46
CA TRP A 84 -10.30 3.06 28.96
C TRP A 84 -10.66 3.60 27.55
N ILE A 85 -10.16 4.80 27.18
CA ILE A 85 -10.35 5.35 25.82
C ILE A 85 -9.59 4.49 24.81
N ASN A 86 -8.35 4.09 25.13
CA ASN A 86 -7.56 3.21 24.26
C ASN A 86 -8.28 1.86 24.08
N LEU A 87 -8.86 1.30 25.14
CA LEU A 87 -9.60 0.05 25.10
C LEU A 87 -10.88 0.16 24.25
N ILE A 88 -11.67 1.23 24.42
CA ILE A 88 -12.87 1.44 23.60
C ILE A 88 -12.49 1.57 22.13
N LEU A 89 -11.49 2.38 21.80
CA LEU A 89 -11.04 2.56 20.43
C LEU A 89 -10.52 1.25 19.83
N LEU A 90 -9.79 0.44 20.60
CA LEU A 90 -9.36 -0.89 20.16
C LEU A 90 -10.55 -1.79 19.84
N VAL A 91 -11.56 -1.85 20.72
CA VAL A 91 -12.75 -2.69 20.53
C VAL A 91 -13.55 -2.22 19.30
N LEU A 92 -13.75 -0.91 19.15
CA LEU A 92 -14.42 -0.34 17.97
C LEU A 92 -13.65 -0.65 16.69
N THR A 93 -12.33 -0.45 16.70
CA THR A 93 -11.48 -0.73 15.54
C THR A 93 -11.46 -2.23 15.22
N ALA A 94 -11.42 -3.10 16.23
CA ALA A 94 -11.53 -4.53 16.00
C ALA A 94 -12.87 -4.87 15.32
N GLY A 95 -13.98 -4.30 15.78
CA GLY A 95 -15.31 -4.49 15.17
C GLY A 95 -15.36 -4.02 13.71
N THR A 96 -14.87 -2.80 13.42
CA THR A 96 -14.85 -2.27 12.04
C THR A 96 -13.89 -3.03 11.14
N THR A 97 -12.75 -3.51 11.66
CA THR A 97 -11.78 -4.31 10.87
C THR A 97 -12.31 -5.73 10.62
N ILE A 98 -13.02 -6.34 11.58
CA ILE A 98 -13.72 -7.62 11.38
C ILE A 98 -14.78 -7.48 10.29
N PHE A 99 -15.56 -6.40 10.32
CA PHE A 99 -16.55 -6.13 9.28
C PHE A 99 -15.90 -5.93 7.91
N ALA A 100 -14.80 -5.19 7.83
CA ALA A 100 -14.01 -5.05 6.61
C ALA A 100 -13.45 -6.39 6.13
N GLY A 101 -12.97 -7.23 7.05
CA GLY A 101 -12.51 -8.59 6.75
C GLY A 101 -13.63 -9.48 6.21
N ALA A 102 -14.83 -9.40 6.79
CA ALA A 102 -16.00 -10.13 6.27
C ALA A 102 -16.38 -9.67 4.85
N TYR A 103 -16.29 -8.36 4.58
CA TYR A 103 -16.49 -7.80 3.25
C TYR A 103 -15.47 -8.36 2.24
N LEU A 104 -14.18 -8.37 2.60
CA LEU A 104 -13.11 -8.89 1.75
C LEU A 104 -13.24 -10.39 1.53
N TRP A 105 -13.60 -11.15 2.58
CA TRP A 105 -13.79 -12.60 2.47
C TRP A 105 -15.01 -12.96 1.62
N ALA A 106 -16.12 -12.24 1.77
CA ALA A 106 -17.30 -12.42 0.92
C ALA A 106 -16.99 -12.17 -0.56
N GLY A 107 -16.22 -11.09 -0.86
CA GLY A 107 -15.75 -10.82 -2.21
C GLY A 107 -14.79 -11.90 -2.75
N TYR A 108 -13.88 -12.40 -1.91
CA TYR A 108 -12.94 -13.46 -2.26
C TYR A 108 -13.64 -14.80 -2.58
N THR A 109 -14.71 -15.14 -1.86
CA THR A 109 -15.47 -16.41 -2.01
C THR A 109 -16.72 -16.29 -2.86
N PHE A 110 -17.02 -15.12 -3.43
CA PHE A 110 -18.26 -14.83 -4.19
C PHE A 110 -19.53 -15.13 -3.39
N SER A 111 -19.53 -14.86 -2.10
CA SER A 111 -20.67 -15.09 -1.24
C SER A 111 -21.80 -14.10 -1.54
N ASP A 112 -23.03 -14.59 -1.76
CA ASP A 112 -24.21 -13.76 -2.00
C ASP A 112 -24.61 -12.90 -0.80
N SER A 113 -24.18 -13.27 0.40
CA SER A 113 -24.51 -12.58 1.65
C SER A 113 -23.22 -12.10 2.34
N LEU A 114 -23.17 -10.80 2.63
CA LEU A 114 -22.02 -10.18 3.31
C LEU A 114 -21.86 -10.66 4.75
N ILE A 115 -22.96 -10.73 5.51
CA ILE A 115 -22.95 -11.05 6.95
C ILE A 115 -23.39 -12.49 7.16
N THR A 116 -22.42 -13.42 7.07
CA THR A 116 -22.55 -14.81 7.45
C THR A 116 -21.59 -15.13 8.58
N ALA A 117 -21.83 -16.22 9.32
CA ALA A 117 -20.90 -16.67 10.37
C ALA A 117 -19.52 -16.99 9.78
N ASP A 118 -19.46 -17.61 8.60
CA ASP A 118 -18.21 -17.94 7.90
C ASP A 118 -17.46 -16.69 7.45
N ASN A 119 -18.14 -15.71 6.84
CA ASN A 119 -17.50 -14.47 6.42
C ASN A 119 -16.94 -13.68 7.60
N LEU A 120 -17.67 -13.64 8.73
CA LEU A 120 -17.17 -13.00 9.96
C LEU A 120 -15.98 -13.77 10.55
N LEU A 121 -16.04 -15.10 10.60
CA LEU A 121 -14.97 -15.92 11.15
C LEU A 121 -13.69 -15.83 10.29
N TYR A 122 -13.82 -16.12 8.99
CA TYR A 122 -12.65 -16.14 8.10
C TYR A 122 -12.14 -14.74 7.80
N GLY A 123 -13.01 -13.73 7.70
CA GLY A 123 -12.60 -12.32 7.62
C GLY A 123 -11.83 -11.84 8.86
N SER A 124 -12.25 -12.32 10.05
CA SER A 124 -11.52 -12.06 11.29
C SER A 124 -10.15 -12.72 11.28
N LEU A 125 -10.06 -14.01 10.91
CA LEU A 125 -8.85 -14.79 10.96
C LEU A 125 -7.83 -14.38 9.89
N PHE A 126 -8.29 -14.16 8.66
CA PHE A 126 -7.42 -13.97 7.51
C PHE A 126 -7.16 -12.50 7.15
N PHE A 127 -7.91 -11.56 7.72
CA PHE A 127 -7.67 -10.13 7.48
C PHE A 127 -7.53 -9.33 8.77
N ALA A 128 -8.56 -9.33 9.64
CA ALA A 128 -8.55 -8.44 10.81
C ALA A 128 -7.42 -8.76 11.78
N LEU A 129 -7.22 -10.02 12.12
CA LEU A 129 -6.15 -10.46 13.02
C LEU A 129 -4.75 -10.15 12.47
N PRO A 130 -4.39 -10.50 11.22
CA PRO A 130 -3.11 -10.12 10.63
C PRO A 130 -2.89 -8.60 10.63
N LEU A 131 -3.85 -7.82 10.14
CA LEU A 131 -3.72 -6.36 10.05
C LEU A 131 -3.56 -5.71 11.43
N LEU A 132 -4.41 -6.06 12.39
CA LEU A 132 -4.33 -5.52 13.76
C LEU A 132 -3.05 -5.95 14.46
N THR A 133 -2.51 -7.15 14.16
CA THR A 133 -1.22 -7.60 14.70
C THR A 133 -0.07 -6.78 14.13
N ILE A 134 -0.05 -6.51 12.82
CA ILE A 134 0.96 -5.65 12.17
C ILE A 134 0.95 -4.27 12.81
N LEU A 135 -0.20 -3.61 12.87
CA LEU A 135 -0.35 -2.27 13.44
C LEU A 135 -0.05 -2.25 14.94
N GLY A 136 -0.54 -3.26 15.67
CA GLY A 136 -0.34 -3.38 17.11
C GLY A 136 1.13 -3.55 17.49
N VAL A 137 1.88 -4.40 16.78
CA VAL A 137 3.32 -4.60 17.01
C VAL A 137 4.12 -3.36 16.60
N HIS A 138 3.73 -2.67 15.52
CA HIS A 138 4.32 -1.40 15.14
C HIS A 138 4.25 -0.38 16.30
N GLU A 139 3.05 -0.10 16.80
CA GLU A 139 2.86 0.86 17.89
C GLU A 139 3.47 0.40 19.22
N LEU A 140 3.39 -0.90 19.51
CA LEU A 140 4.00 -1.47 20.72
C LEU A 140 5.52 -1.30 20.69
N SER A 141 6.15 -1.42 19.53
CA SER A 141 7.59 -1.22 19.36
C SER A 141 8.00 0.23 19.66
N HIS A 142 7.23 1.22 19.18
CA HIS A 142 7.41 2.62 19.57
C HIS A 142 7.25 2.82 21.08
N TYR A 143 6.19 2.25 21.66
CA TYR A 143 5.93 2.34 23.11
C TYR A 143 7.08 1.77 23.93
N LEU A 144 7.55 0.57 23.60
CA LEU A 144 8.64 -0.09 24.33
C LEU A 144 9.96 0.70 24.20
N MET A 145 10.25 1.21 23.00
CA MET A 145 11.44 2.03 22.81
C MET A 145 11.34 3.37 23.54
N SER A 146 10.17 4.01 23.56
CA SER A 146 9.94 5.24 24.35
C SER A 146 10.17 4.99 25.84
N LYS A 147 9.68 3.87 26.37
CA LYS A 147 9.92 3.47 27.77
C LYS A 147 11.40 3.26 28.08
N ARG A 148 12.16 2.68 27.14
CA ARG A 148 13.61 2.51 27.31
C ARG A 148 14.34 3.85 27.45
N TYR A 149 13.85 4.91 26.80
CA TYR A 149 14.38 6.28 26.91
C TYR A 149 13.75 7.07 28.08
N GLY A 150 12.90 6.45 28.90
CA GLY A 150 12.24 7.10 30.04
C GLY A 150 11.20 8.15 29.63
N ILE A 151 10.65 8.03 28.41
CA ILE A 151 9.61 8.92 27.89
C ILE A 151 8.24 8.38 28.31
N ASP A 152 7.38 9.26 28.82
CA ASP A 152 5.98 8.91 29.09
C ASP A 152 5.20 8.88 27.78
N ALA A 153 4.81 7.67 27.35
CA ALA A 153 4.00 7.42 26.18
C ALA A 153 2.67 6.77 26.56
N SER A 154 1.61 7.05 25.78
CA SER A 154 0.32 6.39 25.92
C SER A 154 0.36 4.95 25.39
N LEU A 155 -0.62 4.15 25.79
CA LEU A 155 -0.97 2.93 25.04
C LEU A 155 -1.43 3.33 23.62
N PRO A 156 -1.36 2.41 22.65
CA PRO A 156 -1.82 2.68 21.29
C PRO A 156 -3.29 3.13 21.22
N TYR A 157 -3.56 4.13 20.42
CA TYR A 157 -4.89 4.55 19.99
C TYR A 157 -5.15 4.00 18.60
N PHE A 158 -6.05 3.04 18.47
CA PHE A 158 -6.50 2.52 17.20
C PHE A 158 -7.66 3.36 16.67
N ILE A 159 -7.64 3.74 15.39
CA ILE A 159 -8.65 4.61 14.79
C ILE A 159 -9.57 3.76 13.90
N PRO A 160 -10.86 3.59 14.27
CA PRO A 160 -11.80 2.86 13.44
C PRO A 160 -12.10 3.59 12.12
N SER A 161 -12.40 2.85 11.06
CA SER A 161 -12.72 3.36 9.74
C SER A 161 -13.75 2.45 9.07
N ILE A 162 -14.23 2.89 7.90
CA ILE A 162 -15.08 2.10 7.01
C ILE A 162 -14.23 1.12 6.15
N PRO A 163 -14.84 0.09 5.52
CA PRO A 163 -14.17 -0.72 4.52
C PRO A 163 -13.51 0.12 3.41
N PRO A 164 -12.41 -0.38 2.76
CA PRO A 164 -11.96 -1.79 2.78
C PRO A 164 -11.05 -2.16 3.95
N LEU A 165 -10.46 -1.21 4.69
CA LEU A 165 -9.48 -1.52 5.74
C LEU A 165 -10.11 -1.68 7.14
N GLY A 166 -11.18 -0.94 7.43
CA GLY A 166 -11.82 -0.92 8.75
C GLY A 166 -11.00 -0.17 9.82
N THR A 167 -9.84 0.38 9.48
CA THR A 167 -9.00 1.18 10.35
C THR A 167 -8.24 2.23 9.55
N PHE A 168 -8.01 3.40 10.16
CA PHE A 168 -7.04 4.41 9.68
C PHE A 168 -5.64 4.22 10.28
N GLY A 169 -5.38 3.07 10.93
CA GLY A 169 -4.13 2.79 11.62
C GLY A 169 -4.23 2.98 13.13
N ALA A 170 -3.07 3.09 13.74
CA ALA A 170 -2.93 3.35 15.17
C ALA A 170 -1.81 4.36 15.40
N PHE A 171 -1.77 4.98 16.56
CA PHE A 171 -0.68 5.86 16.97
C PHE A 171 -0.51 5.86 18.49
N ILE A 172 0.70 6.16 18.96
CA ILE A 172 0.97 6.47 20.37
C ILE A 172 1.13 7.98 20.56
N SER A 173 0.71 8.50 21.71
CA SER A 173 0.96 9.90 22.09
C SER A 173 2.16 9.95 23.02
N MET A 174 3.27 10.54 22.54
CA MET A 174 4.43 10.86 23.38
C MET A 174 4.15 12.15 24.12
N ARG A 175 4.20 12.09 25.46
CA ARG A 175 3.84 13.21 26.34
C ARG A 175 5.05 14.04 26.77
N ASP A 176 6.20 13.39 26.87
CA ASP A 176 7.46 14.05 27.15
C ASP A 176 8.21 14.32 25.83
N PRO A 177 8.95 15.44 25.74
CA PRO A 177 9.78 15.72 24.57
C PRO A 177 10.92 14.70 24.45
N MET A 178 11.41 14.50 23.23
CA MET A 178 12.53 13.60 22.93
C MET A 178 13.81 14.05 23.63
N PRO A 179 14.50 13.18 24.38
CA PRO A 179 15.67 13.57 25.17
C PRO A 179 16.88 13.99 24.32
N ASN A 180 17.09 13.31 23.19
CA ASN A 180 18.24 13.55 22.31
C ASN A 180 18.00 13.00 20.89
N LYS A 181 18.95 13.24 19.97
CA LYS A 181 18.93 12.74 18.59
C LYS A 181 18.94 11.22 18.49
N LYS A 182 19.57 10.52 19.45
CA LYS A 182 19.60 9.04 19.47
C LYS A 182 18.21 8.48 19.71
N ALA A 183 17.45 9.07 20.64
CA ALA A 183 16.05 8.70 20.90
C ALA A 183 15.17 8.93 19.68
N LEU A 184 15.34 10.04 18.94
CA LEU A 184 14.61 10.30 17.71
C LEU A 184 14.79 9.18 16.69
N VAL A 185 16.03 8.78 16.42
CA VAL A 185 16.32 7.73 15.42
C VAL A 185 15.83 6.36 15.91
N ASP A 186 16.13 6.00 17.18
CA ASP A 186 15.78 4.66 17.69
C ASP A 186 14.26 4.47 17.82
N ILE A 187 13.53 5.48 18.29
CA ILE A 187 12.08 5.44 18.42
C ILE A 187 11.43 5.50 17.04
N GLY A 188 11.87 6.43 16.17
CA GLY A 188 11.33 6.55 14.82
C GLY A 188 11.51 5.28 13.98
N PHE A 189 12.59 4.50 14.21
CA PHE A 189 12.82 3.26 13.49
C PHE A 189 12.15 2.04 14.12
N ALA A 190 11.88 2.06 15.44
CA ALA A 190 11.37 0.90 16.17
C ALA A 190 10.02 0.39 15.65
N GLY A 191 9.07 1.30 15.36
CA GLY A 191 7.74 0.94 14.83
C GLY A 191 7.81 0.29 13.45
N PRO A 192 8.38 0.97 12.44
CA PRO A 192 8.55 0.40 11.11
C PRO A 192 9.25 -0.96 11.11
N LEU A 193 10.31 -1.12 11.92
CA LEU A 193 11.01 -2.41 12.06
C LEU A 193 10.09 -3.47 12.67
N GLY A 194 9.41 -3.16 13.77
CA GLY A 194 8.50 -4.09 14.46
C GLY A 194 7.33 -4.50 13.57
N GLY A 195 6.70 -3.55 12.89
CA GLY A 195 5.63 -3.80 11.91
C GLY A 195 6.11 -4.69 10.76
N LEU A 196 7.29 -4.40 10.20
CA LEU A 196 7.86 -5.17 9.09
C LEU A 196 8.18 -6.62 9.49
N LEU A 197 8.69 -6.85 10.70
CA LEU A 197 8.98 -8.21 11.22
C LEU A 197 7.72 -9.08 11.30
N VAL A 198 6.53 -8.49 11.42
CA VAL A 198 5.24 -9.20 11.36
C VAL A 198 4.71 -9.25 9.93
N THR A 199 4.86 -8.17 9.17
CA THR A 199 4.35 -8.07 7.80
C THR A 199 4.98 -9.13 6.88
N ILE A 200 6.29 -9.39 7.00
CA ILE A 200 6.96 -10.41 6.17
C ILE A 200 6.39 -11.81 6.36
N PRO A 201 6.26 -12.38 7.58
CA PRO A 201 5.60 -13.66 7.79
C PRO A 201 4.14 -13.68 7.30
N VAL A 202 3.39 -12.60 7.51
CA VAL A 202 2.01 -12.47 7.02
C VAL A 202 1.97 -12.49 5.49
N ALA A 203 2.93 -11.84 4.81
CA ALA A 203 3.06 -11.87 3.36
C ALA A 203 3.35 -13.28 2.85
N ILE A 204 4.28 -14.00 3.48
CA ILE A 204 4.62 -15.38 3.13
C ILE A 204 3.38 -16.29 3.26
N ILE A 205 2.67 -16.22 4.40
CA ILE A 205 1.45 -16.99 4.63
C ILE A 205 0.38 -16.59 3.61
N GLY A 206 0.18 -15.28 3.39
CA GLY A 206 -0.80 -14.77 2.44
C GLY A 206 -0.55 -15.24 1.02
N LEU A 207 0.70 -15.25 0.56
CA LEU A 207 1.09 -15.73 -0.79
C LEU A 207 0.94 -17.25 -0.93
N ILE A 208 1.27 -18.03 0.11
CA ILE A 208 1.01 -19.48 0.12
C ILE A 208 -0.49 -19.76 -0.01
N LEU A 209 -1.34 -19.02 0.71
CA LEU A 209 -2.79 -19.14 0.61
C LEU A 209 -3.30 -18.66 -0.77
N ASN A 210 -2.69 -17.62 -1.32
CA ASN A 210 -3.00 -17.12 -2.67
C ASN A 210 -2.65 -18.15 -3.75
N ALA A 211 -1.56 -18.91 -3.61
CA ALA A 211 -1.19 -19.97 -4.54
C ALA A 211 -2.20 -21.12 -4.60
N GLN A 212 -3.04 -21.28 -3.56
CA GLN A 212 -4.16 -22.24 -3.50
C GLN A 212 -5.52 -21.56 -3.79
N GLY A 213 -5.48 -20.34 -4.29
CA GLY A 213 -6.60 -19.41 -4.36
C GLY A 213 -7.70 -19.80 -5.36
N ILE A 214 -8.81 -19.08 -5.28
CA ILE A 214 -9.97 -19.25 -6.12
C ILE A 214 -9.70 -18.60 -7.48
N PRO A 215 -9.87 -19.31 -8.60
CA PRO A 215 -9.74 -18.74 -9.94
C PRO A 215 -10.68 -17.55 -10.15
N HIS A 216 -10.17 -16.54 -10.83
CA HIS A 216 -10.94 -15.35 -11.15
C HIS A 216 -12.01 -15.68 -12.22
N PRO A 217 -13.34 -15.45 -11.98
CA PRO A 217 -14.37 -15.74 -12.96
C PRO A 217 -14.49 -14.68 -14.07
N GLY A 218 -13.53 -13.78 -14.19
CA GLY A 218 -13.55 -12.58 -15.05
C GLY A 218 -13.71 -11.30 -14.24
N ILE A 219 -13.42 -10.16 -14.88
CA ILE A 219 -13.64 -8.85 -14.26
C ILE A 219 -15.13 -8.53 -14.32
N PRO A 220 -15.78 -8.10 -13.21
CA PRO A 220 -17.20 -7.76 -13.23
C PRO A 220 -17.48 -6.56 -14.16
N PRO A 221 -18.70 -6.45 -14.72
CA PRO A 221 -19.13 -5.27 -15.46
C PRO A 221 -19.04 -4.03 -14.56
N GLY A 222 -18.12 -3.14 -14.80
CA GLY A 222 -17.83 -1.99 -13.94
C GLY A 222 -16.35 -1.87 -13.56
N GLY A 223 -15.55 -2.82 -14.00
CA GLY A 223 -14.11 -2.84 -13.74
C GLY A 223 -13.74 -3.46 -12.39
N GLN A 224 -12.46 -3.56 -12.16
CA GLN A 224 -11.88 -4.05 -10.92
C GLN A 224 -10.76 -3.15 -10.48
N THR A 225 -10.73 -2.82 -9.19
CA THR A 225 -9.58 -2.16 -8.60
C THR A 225 -8.50 -3.19 -8.30
N ALA A 226 -7.33 -3.01 -8.86
CA ALA A 226 -6.14 -3.81 -8.58
C ALA A 226 -5.16 -3.03 -7.71
N ILE A 227 -4.28 -3.75 -7.05
CA ILE A 227 -3.19 -3.20 -6.24
C ILE A 227 -1.87 -3.33 -7.00
N SER A 228 -1.00 -2.34 -6.87
CA SER A 228 0.39 -2.45 -7.30
C SER A 228 1.25 -2.94 -6.14
N ASN A 229 2.16 -3.83 -6.43
CA ASN A 229 3.05 -4.37 -5.42
C ASN A 229 4.24 -3.43 -5.12
N SER A 230 4.78 -3.54 -3.93
CA SER A 230 6.07 -2.94 -3.58
C SER A 230 7.22 -3.88 -3.95
N LEU A 231 8.44 -3.35 -4.06
CA LEU A 231 9.62 -4.17 -4.41
C LEU A 231 9.85 -5.34 -3.44
N ILE A 232 9.62 -5.14 -2.14
CA ILE A 232 9.76 -6.22 -1.15
C ILE A 232 8.66 -7.26 -1.35
N TYR A 233 7.42 -6.83 -1.62
CA TYR A 233 6.32 -7.76 -1.88
C TYR A 233 6.60 -8.60 -3.14
N ASP A 234 7.06 -7.97 -4.24
CA ASP A 234 7.45 -8.66 -5.48
C ASP A 234 8.60 -9.65 -5.27
N LEU A 235 9.60 -9.27 -4.46
CA LEU A 235 10.69 -10.19 -4.12
C LEU A 235 10.20 -11.45 -3.38
N ILE A 236 9.23 -11.30 -2.48
CA ILE A 236 8.64 -12.44 -1.76
C ILE A 236 7.76 -13.25 -2.71
N SER A 237 6.96 -12.61 -3.57
CA SER A 237 6.11 -13.28 -4.55
C SER A 237 6.89 -14.04 -5.61
N PHE A 238 8.09 -13.56 -5.98
CA PHE A 238 9.00 -14.29 -6.85
C PHE A 238 9.45 -15.65 -6.25
N LEU A 239 9.60 -15.70 -4.92
CA LEU A 239 9.95 -16.95 -4.21
C LEU A 239 8.73 -17.86 -3.98
N ILE A 240 7.53 -17.29 -3.97
CA ILE A 240 6.25 -17.99 -3.74
C ILE A 240 5.28 -17.56 -4.84
N PRO A 241 5.44 -18.09 -6.07
CA PRO A 241 4.61 -17.68 -7.20
C PRO A 241 3.15 -18.11 -6.99
N SER A 242 2.24 -17.19 -7.27
CA SER A 242 0.81 -17.48 -7.35
C SER A 242 0.42 -17.74 -8.81
N PRO A 243 -0.57 -18.59 -9.09
CA PRO A 243 -1.10 -18.74 -10.44
C PRO A 243 -1.69 -17.42 -10.97
N ASP A 244 -1.59 -17.22 -12.28
CA ASP A 244 -2.25 -16.07 -12.91
C ASP A 244 -3.78 -16.19 -12.80
N GLY A 245 -4.45 -15.06 -12.73
CA GLY A 245 -5.92 -15.01 -12.70
C GLY A 245 -6.56 -15.51 -11.40
N VAL A 246 -5.87 -15.48 -10.27
CA VAL A 246 -6.46 -15.72 -8.94
C VAL A 246 -6.72 -14.41 -8.21
N PHE A 247 -7.78 -14.39 -7.39
CA PHE A 247 -8.04 -13.28 -6.49
C PHE A 247 -7.00 -13.20 -5.37
N ILE A 248 -6.66 -11.97 -4.99
CA ILE A 248 -5.75 -11.78 -3.84
C ILE A 248 -6.42 -12.27 -2.55
N HIS A 249 -5.75 -13.17 -1.85
CA HIS A 249 -6.23 -13.66 -0.56
C HIS A 249 -6.22 -12.53 0.48
N PRO A 250 -7.24 -12.39 1.37
CA PRO A 250 -7.30 -11.31 2.36
C PRO A 250 -6.06 -11.18 3.24
N THR A 251 -5.36 -12.27 3.56
CA THR A 251 -4.09 -12.24 4.31
C THR A 251 -2.96 -11.62 3.49
N ALA A 252 -2.89 -11.91 2.17
CA ALA A 252 -1.92 -11.28 1.29
C ALA A 252 -2.18 -9.78 1.14
N PHE A 253 -3.45 -9.38 1.09
CA PHE A 253 -3.87 -7.98 1.11
C PHE A 253 -3.53 -7.28 2.43
N ALA A 254 -3.72 -7.94 3.58
CA ALA A 254 -3.31 -7.38 4.89
C ALA A 254 -1.79 -7.13 4.95
N ALA A 255 -0.97 -8.02 4.39
CA ALA A 255 0.47 -7.82 4.28
C ALA A 255 0.84 -6.65 3.36
N TRP A 256 0.15 -6.54 2.19
CA TRP A 256 0.32 -5.41 1.29
C TRP A 256 0.04 -4.08 2.01
N VAL A 257 -1.06 -4.00 2.79
CA VAL A 257 -1.36 -2.84 3.64
C VAL A 257 -0.22 -2.59 4.65
N GLY A 258 0.34 -3.63 5.26
CA GLY A 258 1.47 -3.53 6.18
C GLY A 258 2.72 -2.90 5.55
N PHE A 259 3.10 -3.30 4.33
CA PHE A 259 4.19 -2.67 3.59
C PHE A 259 3.87 -1.21 3.24
N PHE A 260 2.65 -0.94 2.79
CA PHE A 260 2.20 0.41 2.45
C PHE A 260 2.24 1.36 3.65
N VAL A 261 1.74 0.91 4.81
CA VAL A 261 1.80 1.67 6.09
C VAL A 261 3.25 1.91 6.50
N THR A 262 4.13 0.90 6.37
CA THR A 262 5.57 1.05 6.64
C THR A 262 6.20 2.11 5.74
N ALA A 263 5.87 2.12 4.45
CA ALA A 263 6.37 3.12 3.52
C ALA A 263 5.92 4.54 3.89
N ILE A 264 4.63 4.73 4.17
CA ILE A 264 4.09 6.04 4.56
C ILE A 264 4.75 6.55 5.83
N ASN A 265 4.89 5.70 6.85
CA ASN A 265 5.52 6.09 8.11
C ASN A 265 7.00 6.42 7.95
N LEU A 266 7.71 5.77 7.02
CA LEU A 266 9.12 6.06 6.73
C LEU A 266 9.34 7.28 5.82
N LEU A 267 8.29 7.93 5.31
CA LEU A 267 8.45 9.20 4.58
C LEU A 267 9.18 10.22 5.47
N PRO A 268 10.26 10.85 4.99
CA PRO A 268 11.07 11.74 5.81
C PRO A 268 10.42 13.13 5.92
N ALA A 269 9.21 13.19 6.48
CA ALA A 269 8.42 14.40 6.54
C ALA A 269 7.66 14.57 7.85
N GLY A 270 7.58 15.79 8.33
CA GLY A 270 6.79 16.21 9.47
C GLY A 270 7.03 15.38 10.73
N GLN A 271 5.94 14.88 11.32
CA GLN A 271 5.95 14.09 12.54
C GLN A 271 5.82 12.57 12.29
N LEU A 272 5.98 12.12 11.02
CA LEU A 272 6.06 10.70 10.69
C LEU A 272 7.35 10.07 11.24
N ASP A 273 7.42 8.75 11.30
CA ASP A 273 8.59 8.03 11.81
C ASP A 273 9.87 8.35 11.02
N GLY A 274 9.76 8.44 9.68
CA GLY A 274 10.84 8.93 8.83
C GLY A 274 11.22 10.39 9.13
N GLY A 275 10.28 11.22 9.56
CA GLY A 275 10.53 12.58 10.03
C GLY A 275 11.36 12.61 11.31
N HIS A 276 11.10 11.71 12.28
CA HIS A 276 11.90 11.52 13.48
C HIS A 276 13.34 11.13 13.13
N ILE A 277 13.51 10.16 12.24
CA ILE A 277 14.82 9.70 11.76
C ILE A 277 15.56 10.85 11.05
N ALA A 278 14.88 11.53 10.12
CA ALA A 278 15.45 12.65 9.38
C ALA A 278 15.88 13.80 10.31
N ARG A 279 15.06 14.14 11.34
CA ARG A 279 15.40 15.17 12.34
C ARG A 279 16.61 14.78 13.17
N GLY A 280 16.72 13.52 13.56
CA GLY A 280 17.88 13.00 14.27
C GLY A 280 19.17 13.07 13.45
N LEU A 281 19.11 12.73 12.16
CA LEU A 281 20.27 12.68 11.25
C LEU A 281 20.70 14.06 10.75
N LEU A 282 19.75 14.88 10.31
CA LEU A 282 20.02 16.13 9.57
C LEU A 282 19.83 17.39 10.44
N GLY A 283 19.34 17.21 11.67
CA GLY A 283 19.04 18.35 12.53
C GLY A 283 17.98 19.26 11.89
N GLU A 284 18.15 20.57 11.96
CA GLU A 284 17.20 21.54 11.39
C GLU A 284 17.03 21.43 9.87
N LYS A 285 18.04 20.90 9.17
CA LYS A 285 17.98 20.71 7.71
C LYS A 285 16.91 19.69 7.29
N SER A 286 16.42 18.87 8.22
CA SER A 286 15.29 17.93 7.97
C SER A 286 14.03 18.64 7.47
N MET A 287 13.84 19.92 7.79
CA MET A 287 12.71 20.71 7.28
C MET A 287 12.74 20.82 5.75
N TYR A 288 13.93 21.01 5.14
CA TYR A 288 14.03 21.05 3.68
C TYR A 288 13.70 19.71 3.04
N LEU A 289 14.10 18.61 3.70
CA LEU A 289 13.72 17.26 3.25
C LEU A 289 12.22 17.02 3.37
N SER A 290 11.58 17.48 4.47
CA SER A 290 10.12 17.42 4.63
C SER A 290 9.40 18.19 3.52
N LEU A 291 9.85 19.40 3.19
CA LEU A 291 9.27 20.19 2.09
C LEU A 291 9.46 19.49 0.74
N ALA A 292 10.63 18.93 0.48
CA ALA A 292 10.89 18.17 -0.75
C ALA A 292 9.96 16.95 -0.84
N THR A 293 9.79 16.21 0.25
CA THR A 293 8.85 15.07 0.31
C THR A 293 7.41 15.50 0.00
N ILE A 294 6.94 16.58 0.61
CA ILE A 294 5.60 17.12 0.34
C ILE A 294 5.44 17.51 -1.13
N MET A 295 6.43 18.19 -1.71
CA MET A 295 6.41 18.53 -3.14
C MET A 295 6.39 17.30 -4.05
N ILE A 296 7.17 16.26 -3.70
CA ILE A 296 7.14 14.99 -4.44
C ILE A 296 5.74 14.35 -4.35
N LEU A 297 5.13 14.31 -3.16
CA LEU A 297 3.77 13.77 -3.00
C LEU A 297 2.72 14.56 -3.80
N PHE A 298 2.85 15.89 -3.90
CA PHE A 298 1.99 16.69 -4.77
C PHE A 298 2.16 16.32 -6.26
N VAL A 299 3.40 16.09 -6.72
CA VAL A 299 3.64 15.62 -8.09
C VAL A 299 3.07 14.22 -8.30
N LEU A 300 3.29 13.30 -7.37
CA LEU A 300 2.73 11.95 -7.41
C LEU A 300 1.19 11.94 -7.34
N GLY A 301 0.59 12.95 -6.71
CA GLY A 301 -0.85 13.16 -6.67
C GLY A 301 -1.51 13.35 -8.04
N ILE A 302 -0.74 13.72 -9.07
CA ILE A 302 -1.21 13.80 -10.47
C ILE A 302 -1.48 12.38 -11.01
N PHE A 303 -0.69 11.39 -10.60
CA PHE A 303 -0.83 10.00 -11.03
C PHE A 303 -1.78 9.18 -10.15
N TYR A 304 -1.82 9.49 -8.86
CA TYR A 304 -2.71 8.87 -7.89
C TYR A 304 -3.15 9.91 -6.86
N SER A 305 -4.43 10.29 -6.90
CA SER A 305 -5.01 11.38 -6.10
C SER A 305 -4.86 11.20 -4.58
N GLY A 306 -4.70 9.97 -4.10
CA GLY A 306 -4.44 9.67 -2.68
C GLY A 306 -3.19 10.35 -2.13
N TRP A 307 -2.18 10.61 -2.96
CA TRP A 307 -0.96 11.31 -2.54
C TRP A 307 -1.20 12.78 -2.16
N PHE A 308 -2.21 13.46 -2.77
CA PHE A 308 -2.63 14.80 -2.33
C PHE A 308 -3.12 14.79 -0.90
N LEU A 309 -3.91 13.77 -0.53
CA LEU A 309 -4.42 13.62 0.83
C LEU A 309 -3.27 13.43 1.83
N PHE A 310 -2.29 12.59 1.53
CA PHE A 310 -1.12 12.39 2.40
C PHE A 310 -0.26 13.66 2.49
N ALA A 311 -0.02 14.36 1.39
CA ALA A 311 0.70 15.63 1.40
C ALA A 311 0.00 16.66 2.30
N LEU A 312 -1.33 16.79 2.17
CA LEU A 312 -2.14 17.70 3.00
C LEU A 312 -2.13 17.30 4.47
N LEU A 313 -2.21 15.99 4.77
CA LEU A 313 -2.13 15.47 6.13
C LEU A 313 -0.79 15.83 6.79
N ILE A 314 0.33 15.67 6.08
CA ILE A 314 1.65 16.03 6.58
C ILE A 314 1.75 17.54 6.87
N VAL A 315 1.21 18.37 5.98
CA VAL A 315 1.15 19.84 6.18
C VAL A 315 0.32 20.17 7.43
N PHE A 316 -0.82 19.52 7.61
CA PHE A 316 -1.70 19.72 8.76
C PHE A 316 -1.08 19.28 10.08
N LEU A 317 -0.37 18.13 10.10
CA LEU A 317 0.36 17.62 11.27
C LEU A 317 1.60 18.44 11.61
N GLY A 318 2.07 19.28 10.69
CA GLY A 318 3.22 20.15 10.85
C GLY A 318 4.45 19.69 10.06
N VAL A 319 4.95 20.57 9.22
CA VAL A 319 6.12 20.33 8.34
C VAL A 319 7.42 20.20 9.13
N ARG A 320 7.54 20.94 10.24
CA ARG A 320 8.72 20.93 11.11
C ARG A 320 8.57 19.88 12.21
N HIS A 321 9.62 19.10 12.38
CA HIS A 321 9.74 18.22 13.54
C HIS A 321 10.28 19.02 14.75
N PRO A 322 9.70 18.87 15.97
CA PRO A 322 10.22 19.50 17.17
C PRO A 322 11.68 19.10 17.46
N ALA A 323 12.45 20.04 18.00
CA ALA A 323 13.82 19.75 18.43
C ALA A 323 13.83 18.82 19.65
N PRO A 324 14.82 17.91 19.75
CA PRO A 324 15.05 17.16 20.99
C PRO A 324 15.63 18.07 22.07
N LEU A 325 15.53 17.66 23.33
CA LEU A 325 16.06 18.43 24.47
C LEU A 325 17.57 18.63 24.40
N ASN A 326 18.29 17.67 23.83
CA ASN A 326 19.70 17.82 23.50
C ASN A 326 19.91 17.73 21.97
N ASP A 327 19.96 18.86 21.32
CA ASP A 327 20.19 18.96 19.87
C ASP A 327 21.68 19.13 19.49
N VAL A 328 22.57 19.14 20.49
CA VAL A 328 24.01 19.37 20.31
C VAL A 328 24.79 18.07 20.13
N SER A 329 24.42 17.02 20.86
CA SER A 329 25.10 15.71 20.83
C SER A 329 25.10 15.10 19.44
N ARG A 330 26.21 14.45 19.08
CA ARG A 330 26.38 13.78 17.78
C ARG A 330 25.74 12.39 17.79
N LEU A 331 25.27 11.95 16.64
CA LEU A 331 24.89 10.57 16.43
C LEU A 331 26.13 9.68 16.26
N ASP A 332 26.02 8.42 16.70
CA ASP A 332 26.99 7.38 16.41
C ASP A 332 26.80 6.79 14.99
N ALA A 333 27.83 6.11 14.50
CA ALA A 333 27.82 5.48 13.16
C ALA A 333 26.72 4.40 13.02
N ARG A 334 26.36 3.71 14.11
CA ARG A 334 25.30 2.70 14.10
C ARG A 334 23.96 3.33 13.75
N ARG A 335 23.60 4.46 14.35
CA ARG A 335 22.33 5.15 14.06
C ARG A 335 22.30 5.84 12.71
N THR A 336 23.46 6.26 12.22
CA THR A 336 23.58 6.71 10.83
C THR A 336 23.28 5.54 9.88
N GLY A 337 23.77 4.33 10.18
CA GLY A 337 23.44 3.11 9.45
C GLY A 337 21.94 2.76 9.50
N VAL A 338 21.28 2.95 10.65
CA VAL A 338 19.83 2.79 10.78
C VAL A 338 19.08 3.72 9.81
N GLY A 339 19.53 4.97 9.64
CA GLY A 339 18.95 5.89 8.67
C GLY A 339 19.06 5.39 7.22
N VAL A 340 20.19 4.78 6.86
CA VAL A 340 20.36 4.15 5.54
C VAL A 340 19.40 2.96 5.37
N VAL A 341 19.28 2.10 6.39
CA VAL A 341 18.34 0.98 6.35
C VAL A 341 16.89 1.47 6.23
N ALA A 342 16.52 2.52 6.98
CA ALA A 342 15.19 3.12 6.87
C ALA A 342 14.88 3.64 5.45
N LEU A 343 15.86 4.25 4.79
CA LEU A 343 15.73 4.69 3.40
C LEU A 343 15.57 3.50 2.43
N LEU A 344 16.33 2.43 2.61
CA LEU A 344 16.20 1.21 1.79
C LEU A 344 14.84 0.56 1.99
N LEU A 345 14.33 0.51 3.23
CA LEU A 345 12.99 0.00 3.52
C LEU A 345 11.90 0.90 2.93
N LEU A 346 12.05 2.23 3.00
CA LEU A 346 11.14 3.16 2.32
C LEU A 346 11.06 2.83 0.83
N VAL A 347 12.18 2.75 0.13
CA VAL A 347 12.22 2.43 -1.30
C VAL A 347 11.64 1.04 -1.57
N GLY A 348 11.96 0.05 -0.74
CA GLY A 348 11.48 -1.32 -0.88
C GLY A 348 9.98 -1.49 -0.66
N CYS A 349 9.37 -0.68 0.23
CA CYS A 349 7.95 -0.75 0.56
C CYS A 349 7.08 0.25 -0.22
N PHE A 350 7.68 1.27 -0.84
CA PHE A 350 6.94 2.35 -1.50
C PHE A 350 6.34 1.91 -2.83
N VAL A 351 5.13 2.40 -3.12
CA VAL A 351 4.39 2.13 -4.35
C VAL A 351 3.92 3.45 -4.94
N LEU A 352 4.25 3.73 -6.21
CA LEU A 352 3.92 5.01 -6.87
C LEU A 352 2.42 5.18 -7.08
N VAL A 353 1.75 4.14 -7.57
CA VAL A 353 0.29 4.10 -7.81
C VAL A 353 -0.26 2.89 -7.05
N PRO A 354 -0.65 3.05 -5.78
CA PRO A 354 -1.06 1.93 -4.92
C PRO A 354 -2.27 1.17 -5.44
N LEU A 355 -3.25 1.89 -5.98
CA LEU A 355 -4.50 1.34 -6.51
C LEU A 355 -4.70 1.86 -7.93
N TYR A 356 -5.08 0.97 -8.85
CA TYR A 356 -5.43 1.33 -10.22
C TYR A 356 -6.65 0.53 -10.69
N GLU A 357 -7.39 1.12 -11.62
CA GLU A 357 -8.54 0.44 -12.23
C GLU A 357 -8.06 -0.41 -13.40
N VAL A 358 -8.48 -1.68 -13.42
CA VAL A 358 -8.29 -2.55 -14.57
C VAL A 358 -9.47 -2.31 -15.51
N PRO A 359 -9.21 -1.79 -16.73
CA PRO A 359 -10.27 -1.51 -17.65
C PRO A 359 -10.97 -2.80 -18.09
N VAL A 360 -12.28 -2.72 -18.23
CA VAL A 360 -13.06 -3.79 -18.85
C VAL A 360 -12.77 -3.79 -20.35
N THR A 361 -12.31 -4.92 -20.87
CA THR A 361 -12.09 -5.09 -22.31
C THR A 361 -12.88 -6.29 -22.81
N SER A 362 -13.59 -6.11 -23.92
CA SER A 362 -14.37 -7.15 -24.60
C SER A 362 -13.70 -7.58 -25.92
N THR A 363 -12.39 -7.85 -25.85
CA THR A 363 -11.59 -8.25 -27.02
C THR A 363 -11.60 -9.75 -27.22
N PHE A 364 -11.49 -10.17 -28.49
CA PHE A 364 -11.36 -11.57 -28.87
C PHE A 364 -10.49 -11.74 -30.11
N GLU A 365 -10.01 -12.94 -30.32
CA GLU A 365 -9.26 -13.34 -31.51
C GLU A 365 -9.95 -14.49 -32.21
N ILE A 366 -9.81 -14.55 -33.53
CA ILE A 366 -10.31 -15.67 -34.36
C ILE A 366 -9.10 -16.28 -35.05
N ASP A 367 -8.77 -17.51 -34.69
CA ASP A 367 -7.64 -18.25 -35.27
C ASP A 367 -8.15 -19.40 -36.12
N LEU A 368 -7.66 -19.48 -37.37
CA LEU A 368 -7.98 -20.58 -38.25
C LEU A 368 -7.20 -21.85 -37.84
N LEU A 369 -7.92 -22.96 -37.68
CA LEU A 369 -7.31 -24.25 -37.43
C LEU A 369 -7.00 -24.95 -38.75
N GLY A 370 -5.77 -24.79 -39.27
CA GLY A 370 -5.33 -25.37 -40.55
C GLY A 370 -4.99 -24.33 -41.61
N ASP A 371 -4.97 -24.77 -42.85
CA ASP A 371 -4.60 -23.90 -43.99
C ASP A 371 -5.71 -22.88 -44.31
N ASN A 372 -5.31 -21.67 -44.66
CA ASN A 372 -6.23 -20.61 -45.03
C ASN A 372 -6.73 -20.72 -46.51
N SER A 373 -6.33 -21.76 -47.20
CA SER A 373 -6.71 -22.02 -48.59
C SER A 373 -6.96 -23.49 -48.83
N THR A 374 -7.93 -23.77 -49.73
CA THR A 374 -8.25 -25.13 -50.17
C THR A 374 -8.67 -25.12 -51.63
N THR A 375 -8.51 -26.29 -52.30
CA THR A 375 -9.00 -26.50 -53.68
C THR A 375 -10.15 -27.50 -53.64
N VAL A 376 -11.27 -27.15 -54.26
CA VAL A 376 -12.50 -27.95 -54.27
C VAL A 376 -13.10 -28.01 -55.66
N ALA A 377 -13.81 -29.10 -55.98
CA ALA A 377 -14.55 -29.23 -57.23
C ALA A 377 -15.89 -28.46 -57.17
N ALA A 378 -16.37 -27.97 -58.33
CA ALA A 378 -17.70 -27.39 -58.42
C ALA A 378 -18.78 -28.38 -57.93
N GLY A 379 -19.75 -27.91 -57.17
CA GLY A 379 -20.82 -28.74 -56.57
C GLY A 379 -20.44 -29.46 -55.25
N SER A 380 -19.21 -29.26 -54.73
CA SER A 380 -18.75 -29.90 -53.49
C SER A 380 -18.91 -29.00 -52.27
N MET A 381 -18.64 -29.58 -51.08
CA MET A 381 -18.65 -28.89 -49.83
C MET A 381 -17.23 -28.90 -49.22
N THR A 382 -16.87 -27.84 -48.50
CA THR A 382 -15.65 -27.75 -47.76
C THR A 382 -15.90 -27.22 -46.32
N PHE A 383 -14.93 -27.46 -45.46
CA PHE A 383 -15.07 -27.10 -44.04
C PHE A 383 -13.82 -26.36 -43.59
N PHE A 384 -14.02 -25.35 -42.74
CA PHE A 384 -12.98 -24.67 -42.01
C PHE A 384 -13.36 -24.64 -40.54
N SER A 385 -12.35 -24.74 -39.67
CA SER A 385 -12.53 -24.64 -38.22
C SER A 385 -11.74 -23.50 -37.67
N PHE A 386 -12.32 -22.78 -36.74
CA PHE A 386 -11.75 -21.60 -36.09
C PHE A 386 -11.83 -21.76 -34.60
N ASN A 387 -10.76 -21.37 -33.89
CA ASN A 387 -10.83 -21.07 -32.48
C ASN A 387 -11.15 -19.61 -32.28
N VAL A 388 -12.20 -19.33 -31.56
CA VAL A 388 -12.55 -17.98 -31.13
C VAL A 388 -12.22 -17.88 -29.65
N THR A 389 -11.17 -17.12 -29.34
CA THR A 389 -10.60 -17.01 -28.00
C THR A 389 -10.97 -15.65 -27.41
N ASN A 390 -11.54 -15.65 -26.22
CA ASN A 390 -11.76 -14.44 -25.46
C ASN A 390 -10.43 -13.97 -24.86
N THR A 391 -9.87 -12.90 -25.41
CA THR A 391 -8.64 -12.24 -24.96
C THR A 391 -8.94 -11.00 -24.10
N GLY A 392 -10.22 -10.72 -23.90
CA GLY A 392 -10.68 -9.61 -23.05
C GLY A 392 -10.58 -9.94 -21.57
N SER A 393 -11.14 -9.08 -20.74
CA SER A 393 -11.12 -9.18 -19.29
C SER A 393 -12.49 -9.60 -18.69
N VAL A 394 -13.50 -9.81 -19.51
CA VAL A 394 -14.87 -10.17 -19.12
C VAL A 394 -15.41 -11.30 -19.99
N ASN A 395 -16.51 -11.93 -19.53
CA ASN A 395 -17.30 -12.81 -20.40
C ASN A 395 -17.90 -11.99 -21.55
N ILE A 396 -17.79 -12.48 -22.75
CA ILE A 396 -18.22 -11.75 -23.95
C ILE A 396 -19.22 -12.58 -24.75
N THR A 397 -20.19 -11.88 -25.32
CA THR A 397 -21.08 -12.42 -26.35
C THR A 397 -20.52 -12.03 -27.71
N ILE A 398 -20.27 -13.02 -28.56
CA ILE A 398 -19.74 -12.83 -29.92
C ILE A 398 -20.80 -13.21 -30.91
N GLN A 399 -20.95 -12.36 -31.93
CA GLN A 399 -21.72 -12.67 -33.13
C GLN A 399 -20.73 -12.92 -34.27
N LEU A 400 -20.77 -14.14 -34.84
CA LEU A 400 -20.04 -14.50 -36.06
C LEU A 400 -20.98 -14.50 -37.27
N ASP A 401 -20.58 -13.87 -38.35
CA ASP A 401 -21.24 -13.88 -39.63
C ASP A 401 -20.27 -14.03 -40.81
N VAL A 402 -20.75 -14.53 -41.90
CA VAL A 402 -20.00 -14.53 -43.18
C VAL A 402 -20.21 -13.18 -43.88
N HIS A 403 -19.29 -12.26 -43.67
CA HIS A 403 -19.42 -10.87 -44.14
C HIS A 403 -19.30 -10.71 -45.66
N GLN A 404 -18.44 -11.52 -46.29
CA GLN A 404 -18.26 -11.50 -47.75
C GLN A 404 -18.23 -12.92 -48.27
N MET A 405 -19.10 -13.18 -49.23
CA MET A 405 -19.21 -14.46 -49.91
C MET A 405 -19.57 -14.28 -51.39
N PRO A 406 -19.07 -15.13 -52.32
CA PRO A 406 -19.46 -15.09 -53.71
C PRO A 406 -20.96 -15.29 -53.90
N ALA A 407 -21.52 -14.69 -54.96
CA ALA A 407 -22.95 -14.90 -55.29
C ALA A 407 -23.24 -16.37 -55.56
N ASN A 408 -24.43 -16.82 -55.11
CA ASN A 408 -24.92 -18.21 -55.20
C ASN A 408 -24.16 -19.25 -54.36
N TRP A 409 -23.14 -18.88 -53.57
CA TRP A 409 -22.55 -19.75 -52.59
C TRP A 409 -23.36 -19.70 -51.27
N SER A 410 -23.27 -20.76 -50.45
CA SER A 410 -23.85 -20.74 -49.14
C SER A 410 -22.81 -21.19 -48.06
N ALA A 411 -22.84 -20.53 -46.92
CA ALA A 411 -22.03 -20.90 -45.80
C ALA A 411 -22.92 -20.94 -44.54
N VAL A 412 -22.63 -21.88 -43.64
CA VAL A 412 -23.29 -22.00 -42.34
C VAL A 412 -22.25 -22.24 -41.27
N LEU A 413 -22.54 -21.68 -40.09
CA LEU A 413 -21.69 -21.71 -38.91
C LEU A 413 -22.37 -22.56 -37.83
N TYR A 414 -21.59 -23.31 -37.07
CA TYR A 414 -22.03 -24.03 -35.89
C TYR A 414 -20.89 -24.26 -34.91
N GLN A 415 -21.19 -24.38 -33.62
CA GLN A 415 -20.18 -24.76 -32.63
C GLN A 415 -19.81 -26.23 -32.82
N SER A 416 -18.54 -26.60 -32.63
CA SER A 416 -18.04 -27.96 -32.86
C SER A 416 -18.66 -29.00 -31.92
N ASN A 417 -19.27 -28.58 -30.81
CA ASN A 417 -20.03 -29.43 -29.88
C ASN A 417 -21.52 -29.56 -30.23
N GLN A 418 -21.99 -28.86 -31.24
CA GLN A 418 -23.40 -28.90 -31.70
C GLN A 418 -23.55 -29.76 -32.97
N SER A 419 -24.76 -30.19 -33.25
CA SER A 419 -25.03 -30.91 -34.47
C SER A 419 -25.10 -29.97 -35.68
N ALA A 420 -24.68 -30.44 -36.86
CA ALA A 420 -24.76 -29.66 -38.10
C ALA A 420 -26.19 -29.27 -38.51
N SER A 421 -27.22 -29.82 -37.85
CA SER A 421 -28.63 -29.43 -38.02
C SER A 421 -28.97 -28.09 -37.37
N GLU A 422 -28.15 -27.61 -36.45
CA GLU A 422 -28.30 -26.32 -35.77
C GLU A 422 -27.48 -25.19 -36.46
N ALA A 423 -26.94 -25.47 -37.64
CA ALA A 423 -26.10 -24.55 -38.39
C ALA A 423 -26.88 -23.33 -38.89
N THR A 424 -26.35 -22.14 -38.68
CA THR A 424 -26.96 -20.85 -39.04
C THR A 424 -26.02 -20.00 -39.89
N SER A 425 -26.57 -19.00 -40.60
CA SER A 425 -25.73 -18.00 -41.31
C SER A 425 -25.05 -17.00 -40.36
N THR A 426 -25.60 -16.81 -39.17
CA THR A 426 -25.08 -15.96 -38.10
C THR A 426 -25.15 -16.77 -36.81
N LEU A 427 -24.02 -16.91 -36.15
CA LEU A 427 -23.90 -17.67 -34.90
C LEU A 427 -23.62 -16.70 -33.75
N ILE A 428 -24.43 -16.77 -32.69
CA ILE A 428 -24.27 -15.97 -31.47
C ILE A 428 -23.99 -16.91 -30.31
N PHE A 429 -22.96 -16.65 -29.55
CA PHE A 429 -22.57 -17.47 -28.40
C PHE A 429 -21.74 -16.68 -27.39
N ASP A 430 -21.72 -17.17 -26.16
CA ASP A 430 -20.95 -16.60 -25.07
C ASP A 430 -19.64 -17.35 -24.88
N ILE A 431 -18.56 -16.61 -24.64
CA ILE A 431 -17.25 -17.16 -24.28
C ILE A 431 -16.85 -16.59 -22.92
N PRO A 432 -16.68 -17.42 -21.90
CA PRO A 432 -16.16 -16.99 -20.62
C PRO A 432 -14.74 -16.42 -20.75
N TYR A 433 -14.36 -15.54 -19.84
CA TYR A 433 -13.02 -14.99 -19.74
C TYR A 433 -11.94 -16.09 -19.78
N GLY A 434 -10.91 -15.87 -20.58
CA GLY A 434 -9.78 -16.79 -20.71
C GLY A 434 -10.09 -18.13 -21.39
N ASN A 435 -11.32 -18.31 -21.91
CA ASN A 435 -11.73 -19.51 -22.63
C ASN A 435 -11.81 -19.29 -24.12
N TYR A 436 -11.99 -20.38 -24.84
CA TYR A 436 -12.21 -20.36 -26.29
C TYR A 436 -13.37 -21.28 -26.66
N THR A 437 -13.93 -21.04 -27.84
CA THR A 437 -14.93 -21.91 -28.48
C THR A 437 -14.49 -22.23 -29.90
N THR A 438 -14.54 -23.49 -30.27
CA THR A 438 -14.25 -23.92 -31.65
C THR A 438 -15.54 -23.88 -32.49
N VAL A 439 -15.48 -23.12 -33.57
CA VAL A 439 -16.56 -22.95 -34.53
C VAL A 439 -16.18 -23.60 -35.86
N ALA A 440 -17.06 -24.36 -36.43
CA ALA A 440 -16.92 -24.90 -37.77
C ALA A 440 -17.77 -24.10 -38.77
N MET A 441 -17.21 -23.84 -39.93
CA MET A 441 -17.88 -23.23 -41.07
C MET A 441 -17.92 -24.20 -42.20
N ARG A 442 -19.13 -24.54 -42.67
CA ARG A 442 -19.37 -25.37 -43.83
C ARG A 442 -19.75 -24.48 -45.03
N ILE A 443 -19.05 -24.63 -46.12
CA ILE A 443 -19.25 -23.85 -47.35
C ILE A 443 -19.67 -24.82 -48.45
N ALA A 444 -20.76 -24.48 -49.17
CA ALA A 444 -21.21 -25.20 -50.33
C ALA A 444 -20.93 -24.39 -51.62
N VAL A 445 -20.21 -25.01 -52.56
CA VAL A 445 -19.86 -24.44 -53.85
C VAL A 445 -20.93 -24.86 -54.86
N PRO A 446 -21.51 -23.95 -55.66
CA PRO A 446 -22.49 -24.29 -56.68
C PRO A 446 -21.92 -25.24 -57.74
N SER A 447 -22.75 -26.13 -58.28
CA SER A 447 -22.37 -27.10 -59.34
C SER A 447 -22.04 -26.43 -60.70
N GLY A 448 -22.49 -25.20 -60.93
CA GLY A 448 -22.21 -24.43 -62.13
C GLY A 448 -21.06 -23.42 -62.00
N GLU A 449 -20.26 -23.46 -60.90
CA GLU A 449 -19.17 -22.55 -60.72
C GLU A 449 -18.00 -22.87 -61.66
N THR A 450 -17.41 -21.83 -62.27
CA THR A 450 -16.26 -21.98 -63.16
C THR A 450 -14.97 -21.96 -62.34
N ALA A 451 -13.91 -22.60 -62.88
CA ALA A 451 -12.59 -22.62 -62.24
C ALA A 451 -12.10 -21.19 -61.94
N SER A 452 -11.96 -20.87 -60.68
CA SER A 452 -11.60 -19.54 -60.17
C SER A 452 -11.23 -19.58 -58.70
N THR A 453 -10.48 -18.55 -58.25
CA THR A 453 -10.16 -18.37 -56.83
C THR A 453 -11.07 -17.33 -56.23
N LYS A 454 -11.70 -17.68 -55.12
CA LYS A 454 -12.63 -16.82 -54.38
C LYS A 454 -12.16 -16.61 -52.95
N VAL A 455 -12.43 -15.43 -52.40
CA VAL A 455 -12.14 -15.08 -51.02
C VAL A 455 -13.46 -14.97 -50.25
N ILE A 456 -13.51 -15.58 -49.09
CA ILE A 456 -14.62 -15.50 -48.16
C ILE A 456 -14.11 -14.84 -46.88
N VAL A 457 -14.88 -13.92 -46.32
CA VAL A 457 -14.53 -13.19 -45.12
C VAL A 457 -15.48 -13.56 -43.99
N LEU A 458 -14.96 -14.20 -42.94
CA LEU A 458 -15.63 -14.37 -41.69
C LEU A 458 -15.43 -13.12 -40.83
N ARG A 459 -16.50 -12.60 -40.25
CA ARG A 459 -16.46 -11.48 -39.33
C ARG A 459 -17.03 -11.88 -37.98
N GLY A 460 -16.32 -11.56 -36.91
CA GLY A 460 -16.80 -11.63 -35.56
C GLY A 460 -16.94 -10.23 -34.98
N THR A 461 -18.02 -9.98 -34.27
CA THR A 461 -18.31 -8.72 -33.60
C THR A 461 -18.67 -8.95 -32.13
N SER A 462 -18.15 -8.11 -31.25
CA SER A 462 -18.59 -7.95 -29.87
C SER A 462 -18.91 -6.46 -29.61
N ILE A 463 -19.17 -6.07 -28.37
CA ILE A 463 -19.54 -4.68 -28.02
C ILE A 463 -18.50 -3.67 -28.50
N ASP A 464 -17.19 -3.98 -28.35
CA ASP A 464 -16.10 -3.03 -28.59
C ASP A 464 -15.09 -3.51 -29.65
N THR A 465 -15.30 -4.70 -30.22
CA THR A 465 -14.30 -5.35 -31.08
C THR A 465 -14.93 -5.92 -32.33
N ASP A 466 -14.31 -5.68 -33.47
CA ASP A 466 -14.64 -6.27 -34.77
C ASP A 466 -13.39 -6.93 -35.34
N VAL A 467 -13.46 -8.24 -35.59
CA VAL A 467 -12.34 -9.05 -36.09
C VAL A 467 -12.77 -9.76 -37.35
N THR A 468 -11.93 -9.69 -38.40
CA THR A 468 -12.18 -10.40 -39.65
C THR A 468 -11.10 -11.43 -39.96
N ARG A 469 -11.49 -12.57 -40.56
CA ARG A 469 -10.57 -13.58 -41.09
C ARG A 469 -10.93 -13.93 -42.53
N GLN A 470 -9.89 -13.99 -43.36
CA GLN A 470 -10.06 -14.34 -44.77
C GLN A 470 -9.62 -15.76 -45.04
N ILE A 471 -10.44 -16.47 -45.83
CA ILE A 471 -10.12 -17.80 -46.35
C ILE A 471 -10.21 -17.77 -47.88
N THR A 472 -9.41 -18.57 -48.54
CA THR A 472 -9.33 -18.61 -49.98
C THR A 472 -9.76 -19.99 -50.50
N ILE A 473 -10.67 -20.03 -51.45
CA ILE A 473 -11.14 -21.28 -52.05
C ILE A 473 -10.85 -21.19 -53.56
N THR A 474 -10.10 -22.17 -54.05
CA THR A 474 -9.88 -22.37 -55.48
C THR A 474 -10.80 -23.45 -56.00
N VAL A 475 -11.64 -23.12 -56.98
CA VAL A 475 -12.52 -24.08 -57.66
C VAL A 475 -11.76 -24.66 -58.83
N SER A 476 -11.66 -25.99 -58.87
CA SER A 476 -10.99 -26.77 -59.95
C SER A 476 -11.94 -27.37 -60.94
#